data_46256ea865ad50bf228c88ebdbb4952b
#
_entry.id   46256ea865ad50bf228c88ebdbb4952b
#
_cell.length_a   1.000
_cell.length_b   1.000
_cell.length_c   1.000
_cell.angle_alpha   90.00
_cell.angle_beta   90.00
_cell.angle_gamma   90.00
#
_symmetry.space_group_name_H-M   'P 1'
#
loop_
_entity.id
_entity.type
_entity.pdbx_description
1 polymer ?
#
loop_
_entity_poly.entity_id
_entity_poly.type
_entity_poly.pdbx_seq_one_letter_code
_entity_poly.pdbx_strand_id
1 'polypeptide(L)'
;EGLLFIAEYEHTTVMDERRYVDGALVEAQLRLPVGYWEAKDTNDDLDAEIAKKFRRGYPQDNIIFEDSQTAVLIQNKREVLRCAVDDPKEIERLVDQFFKFEPEVIREFRKAVEQFREDLPAVLETLRKAIEKAEAENAAFKKAAVKFLKHAQDTINPSVTAAAVREMLIQHILTEEIFSQDFDNSDFHRRNNVEKELYAL
;
A
#
# COMPACT_ATOMS: atom_id res chain seq x y z
N GLU A 1 10.70 -8.25 -6.07
CA GLU A 1 9.62 -7.26 -6.17
C GLU A 1 9.01 -7.40 -7.55
N GLY A 2 7.72 -7.78 -7.63
CA GLY A 2 7.06 -8.10 -8.88
C GLY A 2 6.31 -6.89 -9.44
N LEU A 3 6.40 -6.70 -10.76
CA LEU A 3 5.53 -5.80 -11.51
C LEU A 3 4.55 -6.65 -12.31
N LEU A 4 3.29 -6.21 -12.40
CA LEU A 4 2.25 -6.84 -13.18
C LEU A 4 1.78 -5.87 -14.27
N PHE A 5 1.66 -6.34 -15.50
CA PHE A 5 0.99 -5.59 -16.55
C PHE A 5 -0.49 -5.99 -16.59
N ILE A 6 -1.36 -4.97 -16.53
CA ILE A 6 -2.82 -5.15 -16.58
C ILE A 6 -3.33 -4.40 -17.81
N ALA A 7 -3.90 -5.14 -18.76
CA ALA A 7 -4.55 -4.57 -19.93
C ALA A 7 -5.91 -3.94 -19.56
N GLU A 8 -6.34 -2.93 -20.31
CA GLU A 8 -7.60 -2.20 -20.11
C GLU A 8 -7.79 -1.77 -18.64
N TYR A 9 -6.76 -1.13 -18.08
CA TYR A 9 -6.75 -0.73 -16.68
C TYR A 9 -7.71 0.42 -16.40
N GLU A 10 -8.62 0.24 -15.44
CA GLU A 10 -9.52 1.28 -14.96
C GLU A 10 -8.75 2.27 -14.07
N HIS A 11 -8.78 3.54 -14.46
CA HIS A 11 -8.23 4.64 -13.70
C HIS A 11 -9.35 5.60 -13.28
N THR A 12 -9.39 5.95 -12.00
CA THR A 12 -10.31 6.98 -11.48
C THR A 12 -9.64 8.33 -11.52
N THR A 13 -10.26 9.30 -12.20
CA THR A 13 -9.75 10.67 -12.30
C THR A 13 -9.96 11.44 -10.99
N VAL A 14 -9.30 12.59 -10.85
CA VAL A 14 -9.52 13.50 -9.71
C VAL A 14 -10.96 14.05 -9.60
N MET A 15 -11.76 13.89 -10.66
CA MET A 15 -13.19 14.25 -10.68
C MET A 15 -14.10 13.04 -10.40
N ASP A 16 -13.54 11.94 -9.91
CA ASP A 16 -14.25 10.68 -9.64
C ASP A 16 -14.90 10.05 -10.89
N GLU A 17 -14.33 10.33 -12.06
CA GLU A 17 -14.76 9.71 -13.33
C GLU A 17 -13.88 8.50 -13.66
N ARG A 18 -14.51 7.41 -14.10
CA ARG A 18 -13.78 6.22 -14.55
C ARG A 18 -13.30 6.40 -15.99
N ARG A 19 -12.05 6.06 -16.20
CA ARG A 19 -11.41 6.05 -17.52
C ARG A 19 -10.61 4.76 -17.67
N TYR A 20 -10.44 4.32 -18.90
CA TYR A 20 -9.65 3.13 -19.20
C TYR A 20 -8.42 3.56 -20.00
N VAL A 21 -7.26 3.12 -19.57
CA VAL A 21 -6.01 3.16 -20.33
C VAL A 21 -5.75 1.77 -20.92
N ASP A 22 -5.10 1.68 -22.07
CA ASP A 22 -4.88 0.41 -22.76
C ASP A 22 -4.06 -0.58 -21.94
N GLY A 23 -3.18 -0.07 -21.06
CA GLY A 23 -2.45 -0.89 -20.11
C GLY A 23 -1.90 -0.10 -18.93
N ALA A 24 -1.67 -0.80 -17.82
CA ALA A 24 -0.96 -0.26 -16.67
C ALA A 24 0.06 -1.26 -16.12
N LEU A 25 1.20 -0.74 -15.71
CA LEU A 25 2.18 -1.46 -14.92
C LEU A 25 1.90 -1.20 -13.44
N VAL A 26 1.64 -2.27 -12.70
CA VAL A 26 1.18 -2.20 -11.30
C VAL A 26 2.20 -2.90 -10.40
N GLU A 27 2.54 -2.30 -9.30
CA GLU A 27 3.34 -2.94 -8.25
C GLU A 27 2.50 -4.06 -7.60
N ALA A 28 3.08 -5.27 -7.52
CA ALA A 28 2.31 -6.48 -7.23
C ALA A 28 1.77 -6.55 -5.79
N GLN A 29 2.48 -6.00 -4.82
CA GLN A 29 2.12 -6.04 -3.40
C GLN A 29 1.10 -4.97 -3.05
N LEU A 30 1.37 -3.73 -3.43
CA LEU A 30 0.53 -2.57 -3.11
C LEU A 30 -0.65 -2.38 -4.06
N ARG A 31 -0.62 -3.07 -5.22
CA ARG A 31 -1.60 -2.88 -6.30
C ARG A 31 -1.69 -1.43 -6.81
N LEU A 32 -0.63 -0.65 -6.62
CA LEU A 32 -0.56 0.72 -7.09
C LEU A 32 0.07 0.79 -8.48
N PRO A 33 -0.50 1.59 -9.40
CA PRO A 33 0.07 1.77 -10.72
C PRO A 33 1.38 2.55 -10.64
N VAL A 34 2.40 2.05 -11.32
CA VAL A 34 3.72 2.69 -11.45
C VAL A 34 3.93 3.28 -12.83
N GLY A 35 3.10 2.91 -13.80
CA GLY A 35 3.14 3.47 -15.14
C GLY A 35 1.95 3.02 -15.98
N TYR A 36 1.73 3.72 -17.08
CA TYR A 36 0.59 3.51 -17.98
C TYR A 36 1.03 3.43 -19.43
N TRP A 37 0.20 2.78 -20.24
CA TRP A 37 0.40 2.66 -21.68
C TRP A 37 -0.88 2.99 -22.43
N GLU A 38 -0.77 3.80 -23.49
CA GLU A 38 -1.89 4.18 -24.33
C GLU A 38 -1.47 4.14 -25.80
N ALA A 39 -2.07 3.24 -26.58
CA ALA A 39 -1.85 3.11 -28.01
C ALA A 39 -2.82 3.99 -28.80
N LYS A 40 -2.38 4.47 -29.95
CA LYS A 40 -3.19 5.25 -30.89
C LYS A 40 -3.06 4.72 -32.32
N ASP A 41 -4.02 5.07 -33.15
CA ASP A 41 -3.92 4.77 -34.57
C ASP A 41 -2.86 5.65 -35.23
N THR A 42 -2.11 5.09 -36.16
CA THR A 42 -1.05 5.79 -36.93
C THR A 42 -1.57 6.96 -37.76
N ASN A 43 -2.88 7.01 -38.03
CA ASN A 43 -3.49 8.10 -38.76
C ASN A 43 -3.93 9.28 -37.87
N ASP A 44 -3.88 9.10 -36.56
CA ASP A 44 -4.22 10.15 -35.60
C ASP A 44 -3.03 11.11 -35.40
N ASP A 45 -3.32 12.37 -35.09
CA ASP A 45 -2.31 13.29 -34.58
C ASP A 45 -2.02 12.96 -33.12
N LEU A 46 -0.87 12.33 -32.88
CA LEU A 46 -0.46 11.84 -31.55
C LEU A 46 -0.47 12.97 -30.51
N ASP A 47 0.01 14.17 -30.86
CA ASP A 47 0.05 15.31 -29.94
C ASP A 47 -1.36 15.82 -29.59
N ALA A 48 -2.25 15.85 -30.57
CA ALA A 48 -3.65 16.20 -30.34
C ALA A 48 -4.36 15.17 -29.45
N GLU A 49 -4.09 13.87 -29.64
CA GLU A 49 -4.65 12.80 -28.81
C GLU A 49 -4.09 12.84 -27.39
N ILE A 50 -2.79 13.04 -27.18
CA ILE A 50 -2.19 13.24 -25.86
C ILE A 50 -2.87 14.41 -25.14
N ALA A 51 -2.97 15.58 -25.79
CA ALA A 51 -3.62 16.75 -25.21
C ALA A 51 -5.10 16.50 -24.87
N LYS A 52 -5.82 15.75 -25.71
CA LYS A 52 -7.22 15.35 -25.49
C LYS A 52 -7.36 14.41 -24.29
N LYS A 53 -6.48 13.42 -24.17
CA LYS A 53 -6.48 12.46 -23.04
C LYS A 53 -6.20 13.17 -21.73
N PHE A 54 -5.24 14.09 -21.69
CA PHE A 54 -4.94 14.87 -20.48
C PHE A 54 -6.11 15.77 -20.06
N ARG A 55 -6.79 16.41 -21.00
CA ARG A 55 -8.03 17.16 -20.69
C ARG A 55 -9.15 16.29 -20.11
N ARG A 56 -9.14 14.99 -20.39
CA ARG A 56 -10.08 13.99 -19.86
C ARG A 56 -9.63 13.37 -18.54
N GLY A 57 -8.54 13.85 -17.92
CA GLY A 57 -8.06 13.40 -16.63
C GLY A 57 -7.23 12.11 -16.64
N TYR A 58 -6.64 11.76 -17.78
CA TYR A 58 -5.70 10.65 -17.85
C TYR A 58 -4.45 10.91 -17.00
N PRO A 59 -3.80 9.83 -16.46
CA PRO A 59 -2.62 9.98 -15.64
C PRO A 59 -1.46 10.62 -16.40
N GLN A 60 -0.66 11.43 -15.72
CA GLN A 60 0.44 12.19 -16.30
C GLN A 60 1.78 11.96 -15.59
N ASP A 61 1.79 11.04 -14.62
CA ASP A 61 2.97 10.84 -13.76
C ASP A 61 4.01 9.93 -14.42
N ASN A 62 3.58 8.88 -15.12
CA ASN A 62 4.44 7.99 -15.90
C ASN A 62 3.59 7.27 -16.95
N ILE A 63 3.49 7.80 -18.15
CA ILE A 63 2.68 7.23 -19.23
C ILE A 63 3.43 7.27 -20.57
N ILE A 64 3.36 6.15 -21.30
CA ILE A 64 3.80 6.06 -22.68
C ILE A 64 2.56 6.19 -23.57
N PHE A 65 2.61 7.11 -24.53
CA PHE A 65 1.74 7.14 -25.71
C PHE A 65 2.51 6.65 -26.93
N GLU A 66 1.87 5.87 -27.78
CA GLU A 66 2.49 5.41 -29.02
C GLU A 66 1.45 5.26 -30.14
N ASP A 67 1.90 5.35 -31.38
CA ASP A 67 1.09 5.19 -32.59
C ASP A 67 1.68 4.21 -33.61
N SER A 68 2.52 3.29 -33.15
CA SER A 68 3.30 2.33 -33.95
C SER A 68 4.45 2.95 -34.77
N GLN A 69 4.56 4.27 -34.84
CA GLN A 69 5.68 4.99 -35.49
C GLN A 69 6.49 5.78 -34.46
N THR A 70 5.80 6.43 -33.54
CA THR A 70 6.38 7.32 -32.53
C THR A 70 5.93 6.85 -31.14
N ALA A 71 6.86 6.84 -30.20
CA ALA A 71 6.58 6.65 -28.78
C ALA A 71 6.98 7.89 -28.00
N VAL A 72 6.11 8.33 -27.08
CA VAL A 72 6.29 9.52 -26.25
C VAL A 72 6.13 9.14 -24.78
N LEU A 73 7.15 9.36 -24.00
CA LEU A 73 7.13 9.18 -22.55
C LEU A 73 6.86 10.51 -21.86
N ILE A 74 5.78 10.55 -21.09
CA ILE A 74 5.43 11.65 -20.21
C ILE A 74 5.71 11.24 -18.77
N GLN A 75 6.49 12.03 -18.04
CA GLN A 75 6.74 11.86 -16.60
C GLN A 75 6.55 13.18 -15.86
N ASN A 76 5.85 13.15 -14.72
CA ASN A 76 5.58 14.34 -13.93
C ASN A 76 5.01 15.51 -14.79
N LYS A 77 4.03 15.20 -15.63
CA LYS A 77 3.33 16.16 -16.52
C LYS A 77 4.21 16.78 -17.62
N ARG A 78 5.38 16.20 -17.92
CA ARG A 78 6.30 16.70 -18.93
C ARG A 78 6.72 15.59 -19.88
N GLU A 79 6.81 15.90 -21.15
CA GLU A 79 7.46 15.04 -22.11
C GLU A 79 8.96 14.94 -21.78
N VAL A 80 9.43 13.72 -21.52
CA VAL A 80 10.83 13.44 -21.12
C VAL A 80 11.60 12.74 -22.21
N LEU A 81 10.90 12.01 -23.09
CA LEU A 81 11.49 11.33 -24.23
C LEU A 81 10.45 11.15 -25.33
N ARG A 82 10.88 11.35 -26.58
CA ARG A 82 10.14 11.01 -27.79
C ARG A 82 11.09 10.31 -28.75
N CYS A 83 10.65 9.21 -29.32
CA CYS A 83 11.48 8.45 -30.24
C CYS A 83 10.67 7.75 -31.32
N ALA A 84 11.34 7.32 -32.37
CA ALA A 84 10.77 6.44 -33.37
C ALA A 84 10.72 5.00 -32.82
N VAL A 85 9.62 4.28 -33.05
CA VAL A 85 9.41 2.92 -32.55
C VAL A 85 10.34 1.91 -33.26
N ASP A 86 10.80 2.21 -34.47
CA ASP A 86 11.72 1.40 -35.26
C ASP A 86 13.21 1.60 -34.88
N ASP A 87 13.54 2.52 -33.95
CA ASP A 87 14.88 2.64 -33.39
C ASP A 87 15.01 1.84 -32.08
N PRO A 88 15.67 0.64 -32.12
CA PRO A 88 15.78 -0.23 -30.94
C PRO A 88 16.49 0.41 -29.74
N LYS A 89 17.47 1.30 -29.99
CA LYS A 89 18.24 1.93 -28.91
C LYS A 89 17.41 3.00 -28.19
N GLU A 90 16.65 3.78 -28.93
CA GLU A 90 15.80 4.79 -28.34
C GLU A 90 14.61 4.17 -27.63
N ILE A 91 14.02 3.09 -28.16
CA ILE A 91 12.99 2.31 -27.46
C ILE A 91 13.53 1.68 -26.18
N GLU A 92 14.73 1.06 -26.22
CA GLU A 92 15.36 0.53 -25.00
C GLU A 92 15.52 1.63 -23.94
N ARG A 93 15.99 2.81 -24.34
CA ARG A 93 16.13 3.96 -23.46
C ARG A 93 14.79 4.44 -22.88
N LEU A 94 13.75 4.50 -23.72
CA LEU A 94 12.40 4.89 -23.31
C LEU A 94 11.83 3.92 -22.28
N VAL A 95 11.91 2.63 -22.56
CA VAL A 95 11.43 1.55 -21.70
C VAL A 95 12.22 1.50 -20.39
N ASP A 96 13.53 1.63 -20.44
CA ASP A 96 14.40 1.70 -19.26
C ASP A 96 14.01 2.89 -18.35
N GLN A 97 13.78 4.06 -18.94
CA GLN A 97 13.36 5.25 -18.20
C GLN A 97 11.96 5.09 -17.61
N PHE A 98 11.03 4.48 -18.36
CA PHE A 98 9.69 4.16 -17.90
C PHE A 98 9.69 3.21 -16.69
N PHE A 99 10.48 2.13 -16.73
CA PHE A 99 10.57 1.15 -15.65
C PHE A 99 11.34 1.65 -14.41
N LYS A 100 12.26 2.60 -14.60
CA LYS A 100 13.00 3.22 -13.49
C LYS A 100 12.21 4.29 -12.74
N PHE A 101 11.08 4.71 -13.29
CA PHE A 101 10.24 5.69 -12.61
C PHE A 101 9.60 5.09 -11.37
N GLU A 102 9.77 5.75 -10.24
CA GLU A 102 9.11 5.39 -8.99
C GLU A 102 8.20 6.53 -8.56
N PRO A 103 6.87 6.31 -8.52
CA PRO A 103 5.93 7.28 -8.00
C PRO A 103 6.28 7.72 -6.57
N GLU A 104 6.14 9.01 -6.27
CA GLU A 104 6.47 9.55 -4.95
C GLU A 104 5.74 8.84 -3.81
N VAL A 105 4.46 8.52 -4.00
CA VAL A 105 3.64 7.77 -3.03
C VAL A 105 4.27 6.40 -2.69
N ILE A 106 4.77 5.67 -3.70
CA ILE A 106 5.41 4.36 -3.48
C ILE A 106 6.73 4.54 -2.75
N ARG A 107 7.53 5.52 -3.15
CA ARG A 107 8.81 5.81 -2.51
C ARG A 107 8.64 6.21 -1.04
N GLU A 108 7.70 7.10 -0.73
CA GLU A 108 7.44 7.53 0.65
C GLU A 108 6.85 6.39 1.49
N PHE A 109 5.97 5.57 0.92
CA PHE A 109 5.47 4.38 1.60
C PHE A 109 6.60 3.40 1.95
N ARG A 110 7.51 3.11 1.00
CA ARG A 110 8.67 2.23 1.27
C ARG A 110 9.56 2.78 2.38
N LYS A 111 9.86 4.08 2.37
CA LYS A 111 10.61 4.72 3.44
C LYS A 111 9.91 4.59 4.80
N ALA A 112 8.59 4.81 4.84
CA ALA A 112 7.82 4.68 6.07
C ALA A 112 7.85 3.23 6.60
N VAL A 113 7.76 2.23 5.73
CA VAL A 113 7.88 0.81 6.09
C VAL A 113 9.28 0.48 6.61
N GLU A 114 10.34 0.97 5.97
CA GLU A 114 11.72 0.79 6.43
C GLU A 114 11.92 1.42 7.80
N GLN A 115 11.49 2.66 7.99
CA GLN A 115 11.57 3.36 9.28
C GLN A 115 10.80 2.61 10.37
N PHE A 116 9.56 2.20 10.09
CA PHE A 116 8.77 1.39 11.03
C PHE A 116 9.48 0.10 11.41
N ARG A 117 10.11 -0.58 10.43
CA ARG A 117 10.85 -1.82 10.69
C ARG A 117 12.08 -1.59 11.58
N GLU A 118 12.76 -0.44 11.44
CA GLU A 118 13.89 -0.06 12.29
C GLU A 118 13.43 0.31 13.70
N ASP A 119 12.31 1.00 13.84
CA ASP A 119 11.79 1.48 15.12
C ASP A 119 11.06 0.39 15.91
N LEU A 120 10.49 -0.61 15.24
CA LEU A 120 9.67 -1.66 15.84
C LEU A 120 10.32 -2.37 17.05
N PRO A 121 11.61 -2.75 17.05
CA PRO A 121 12.23 -3.39 18.20
C PRO A 121 12.22 -2.50 19.45
N ALA A 122 12.45 -1.20 19.32
CA ALA A 122 12.43 -0.23 20.43
C ALA A 122 10.99 -0.02 20.97
N VAL A 123 10.02 0.04 20.07
CA VAL A 123 8.59 0.13 20.43
C VAL A 123 8.16 -1.12 21.20
N LEU A 124 8.49 -2.33 20.71
CA LEU A 124 8.18 -3.59 21.38
C LEU A 124 8.79 -3.67 22.76
N GLU A 125 10.05 -3.27 22.93
CA GLU A 125 10.74 -3.25 24.21
C GLU A 125 10.07 -2.28 25.20
N THR A 126 9.65 -1.12 24.71
CA THR A 126 8.92 -0.12 25.50
C THR A 126 7.57 -0.64 25.96
N LEU A 127 6.81 -1.29 25.07
CA LEU A 127 5.52 -1.88 25.40
C LEU A 127 5.67 -3.02 26.41
N ARG A 128 6.67 -3.90 26.26
CA ARG A 128 6.94 -4.97 27.25
C ARG A 128 7.20 -4.40 28.64
N LYS A 129 8.06 -3.38 28.74
CA LYS A 129 8.33 -2.71 30.02
C LYS A 129 7.10 -2.04 30.62
N ALA A 130 6.28 -1.42 29.79
CA ALA A 130 5.03 -0.78 30.24
C ALA A 130 4.05 -1.82 30.80
N ILE A 131 3.90 -2.95 30.12
CA ILE A 131 3.02 -4.06 30.57
C ILE A 131 3.57 -4.69 31.85
N GLU A 132 4.87 -4.95 31.95
CA GLU A 132 5.50 -5.49 33.15
C GLU A 132 5.32 -4.55 34.35
N LYS A 133 5.47 -3.25 34.15
CA LYS A 133 5.20 -2.24 35.16
C LYS A 133 3.72 -2.24 35.57
N ALA A 134 2.81 -2.29 34.62
CA ALA A 134 1.38 -2.37 34.90
C ALA A 134 1.01 -3.64 35.69
N GLU A 135 1.58 -4.80 35.36
CA GLU A 135 1.41 -6.03 36.12
C GLU A 135 1.94 -5.95 37.56
N ALA A 136 3.02 -5.19 37.78
CA ALA A 136 3.60 -5.01 39.10
C ALA A 136 2.85 -4.01 39.99
N GLU A 137 2.42 -2.88 39.38
CA GLU A 137 1.94 -1.71 40.13
C GLU A 137 0.41 -1.57 40.11
N ASN A 138 -0.29 -2.18 39.12
CA ASN A 138 -1.74 -2.05 38.95
C ASN A 138 -2.47 -3.37 39.28
N ALA A 139 -3.10 -3.44 40.46
CA ALA A 139 -3.84 -4.60 40.88
C ALA A 139 -5.05 -4.95 39.99
N ALA A 140 -5.71 -3.94 39.40
CA ALA A 140 -6.82 -4.14 38.48
C ALA A 140 -6.33 -4.79 37.17
N PHE A 141 -5.26 -4.26 36.59
CA PHE A 141 -4.63 -4.82 35.40
C PHE A 141 -4.20 -6.27 35.63
N LYS A 142 -3.52 -6.55 36.74
CA LYS A 142 -3.09 -7.92 37.11
C LYS A 142 -4.28 -8.88 37.19
N LYS A 143 -5.39 -8.46 37.82
CA LYS A 143 -6.60 -9.27 37.92
C LYS A 143 -7.23 -9.54 36.55
N ALA A 144 -7.28 -8.54 35.68
CA ALA A 144 -7.81 -8.67 34.34
C ALA A 144 -6.93 -9.57 33.45
N ALA A 145 -5.60 -9.44 33.54
CA ALA A 145 -4.66 -10.31 32.81
C ALA A 145 -4.80 -11.79 33.24
N VAL A 146 -4.97 -12.08 34.54
CA VAL A 146 -5.22 -13.44 35.01
C VAL A 146 -6.56 -14.00 34.51
N LYS A 147 -7.60 -13.17 34.49
CA LYS A 147 -8.92 -13.55 33.95
C LYS A 147 -8.82 -13.85 32.45
N PHE A 148 -8.12 -13.01 31.71
CA PHE A 148 -7.89 -13.20 30.26
C PHE A 148 -7.08 -14.46 29.99
N LEU A 149 -6.00 -14.72 30.75
CA LEU A 149 -5.22 -15.96 30.64
C LEU A 149 -6.10 -17.21 30.79
N LYS A 150 -6.95 -17.23 31.81
CA LYS A 150 -7.87 -18.34 32.01
C LYS A 150 -8.84 -18.49 30.85
N HIS A 151 -9.43 -17.41 30.39
CA HIS A 151 -10.32 -17.44 29.23
C HIS A 151 -9.61 -17.94 27.97
N ALA A 152 -8.40 -17.49 27.70
CA ALA A 152 -7.60 -17.94 26.55
C ALA A 152 -7.25 -19.44 26.65
N GLN A 153 -6.96 -19.95 27.87
CA GLN A 153 -6.73 -21.38 28.10
C GLN A 153 -7.99 -22.22 27.85
N ASP A 154 -9.15 -21.72 28.26
CA ASP A 154 -10.42 -22.42 28.11
C ASP A 154 -10.95 -22.41 26.68
N THR A 155 -10.68 -21.31 25.89
CA THR A 155 -11.31 -21.09 24.57
C THR A 155 -10.38 -21.25 23.39
N ILE A 156 -9.08 -20.98 23.55
CA ILE A 156 -8.10 -21.02 22.44
C ILE A 156 -7.22 -22.29 22.58
N ASN A 157 -6.41 -22.35 23.64
CA ASN A 157 -5.48 -23.46 23.85
C ASN A 157 -5.09 -23.54 25.33
N PRO A 158 -5.25 -24.71 25.99
CA PRO A 158 -4.87 -24.91 27.40
C PRO A 158 -3.39 -24.62 27.70
N SER A 159 -2.51 -24.62 26.70
CA SER A 159 -1.08 -24.34 26.85
C SER A 159 -0.70 -22.86 26.79
N VAL A 160 -1.68 -21.93 26.65
CA VAL A 160 -1.41 -20.49 26.66
C VAL A 160 -0.77 -20.08 27.99
N THR A 161 0.31 -19.32 27.92
CA THR A 161 1.07 -18.82 29.08
C THR A 161 0.83 -17.34 29.33
N ALA A 162 1.18 -16.84 30.50
CA ALA A 162 1.15 -15.39 30.77
C ALA A 162 2.05 -14.59 29.83
N ALA A 163 3.17 -15.16 29.41
CA ALA A 163 4.03 -14.54 28.39
C ALA A 163 3.32 -14.43 27.03
N ALA A 164 2.59 -15.48 26.62
CA ALA A 164 1.80 -15.43 25.39
C ALA A 164 0.69 -14.36 25.45
N VAL A 165 0.04 -14.20 26.61
CA VAL A 165 -0.97 -13.14 26.82
C VAL A 165 -0.35 -11.75 26.66
N ARG A 166 0.85 -11.52 27.18
CA ARG A 166 1.57 -10.24 26.98
C ARG A 166 1.85 -9.94 25.51
N GLU A 167 2.33 -10.94 24.77
CA GLU A 167 2.57 -10.77 23.32
C GLU A 167 1.25 -10.54 22.54
N MET A 168 0.16 -11.21 22.91
CA MET A 168 -1.18 -10.94 22.35
C MET A 168 -1.61 -9.49 22.60
N LEU A 169 -1.40 -8.96 23.79
CA LEU A 169 -1.74 -7.58 24.13
C LEU A 169 -0.87 -6.59 23.34
N ILE A 170 0.43 -6.83 23.22
CA ILE A 170 1.34 -6.01 22.41
C ILE A 170 0.88 -6.00 20.95
N GLN A 171 0.59 -7.16 20.40
CA GLN A 171 0.11 -7.28 19.03
C GLN A 171 -1.22 -6.53 18.82
N HIS A 172 -2.13 -6.64 19.78
CA HIS A 172 -3.40 -5.92 19.75
C HIS A 172 -3.20 -4.40 19.74
N ILE A 173 -2.36 -3.86 20.64
CA ILE A 173 -2.04 -2.42 20.70
C ILE A 173 -1.44 -1.93 19.39
N LEU A 174 -0.50 -2.68 18.78
CA LEU A 174 0.15 -2.29 17.53
C LEU A 174 -0.78 -2.33 16.32
N THR A 175 -1.79 -3.18 16.34
CA THR A 175 -2.67 -3.39 15.18
C THR A 175 -4.01 -2.69 15.30
N GLU A 176 -4.39 -2.24 16.51
CA GLU A 176 -5.69 -1.62 16.78
C GLU A 176 -5.95 -0.42 15.87
N GLU A 177 -4.98 0.49 15.76
CA GLU A 177 -5.15 1.71 14.97
C GLU A 177 -5.23 1.42 13.47
N ILE A 178 -4.49 0.43 12.99
CA ILE A 178 -4.54 -0.02 11.59
C ILE A 178 -5.94 -0.52 11.26
N PHE A 179 -6.50 -1.39 12.11
CA PHE A 179 -7.84 -1.94 11.89
C PHE A 179 -8.95 -0.91 12.03
N SER A 180 -8.80 0.07 12.91
CA SER A 180 -9.80 1.13 13.09
C SER A 180 -9.82 2.13 11.95
N GLN A 181 -8.67 2.43 11.33
CA GLN A 181 -8.55 3.37 10.22
C GLN A 181 -8.88 2.76 8.86
N ASP A 182 -8.35 1.57 8.56
CA ASP A 182 -8.49 0.97 7.23
C ASP A 182 -9.85 0.32 6.98
N PHE A 183 -10.51 -0.17 8.02
CA PHE A 183 -11.77 -0.88 7.85
C PHE A 183 -13.01 -0.05 8.19
N ASP A 184 -12.84 1.22 8.58
CA ASP A 184 -13.94 2.13 9.01
C ASP A 184 -14.98 1.41 9.89
N ASN A 185 -14.53 0.44 10.67
CA ASN A 185 -15.36 -0.48 11.41
C ASN A 185 -14.90 -0.56 12.87
N SER A 186 -15.16 0.55 13.59
CA SER A 186 -14.90 0.64 15.03
C SER A 186 -15.57 -0.48 15.86
N ASP A 187 -16.52 -1.22 15.25
CA ASP A 187 -17.24 -2.32 15.91
C ASP A 187 -16.64 -3.70 15.61
N PHE A 188 -15.64 -3.83 14.73
CA PHE A 188 -15.03 -5.13 14.44
C PHE A 188 -14.43 -5.77 15.70
N HIS A 189 -13.69 -4.99 16.45
CA HIS A 189 -13.06 -5.42 17.71
C HIS A 189 -14.10 -5.80 18.78
N ARG A 190 -15.24 -5.13 18.82
CA ARG A 190 -16.32 -5.41 19.81
C ARG A 190 -17.09 -6.68 19.52
N ARG A 191 -16.99 -7.25 18.32
CA ARG A 191 -17.67 -8.51 17.94
C ARG A 191 -16.87 -9.75 18.27
N ASN A 192 -15.55 -9.62 18.44
CA ASN A 192 -14.69 -10.73 18.82
C ASN A 192 -14.62 -10.84 20.34
N ASN A 193 -15.01 -12.00 20.90
CA ASN A 193 -15.04 -12.21 22.34
C ASN A 193 -13.65 -12.15 22.99
N VAL A 194 -12.59 -12.54 22.28
CA VAL A 194 -11.21 -12.48 22.76
C VAL A 194 -10.73 -11.03 22.82
N GLU A 195 -11.03 -10.23 21.80
CA GLU A 195 -10.68 -8.82 21.77
C GLU A 195 -11.41 -8.00 22.82
N LYS A 196 -12.69 -8.27 23.08
CA LYS A 196 -13.42 -7.61 24.18
C LYS A 196 -12.73 -7.73 25.53
N GLU A 197 -12.13 -8.88 25.80
CA GLU A 197 -11.43 -9.11 27.06
C GLU A 197 -10.03 -8.48 27.06
N LEU A 198 -9.37 -8.33 25.90
CA LEU A 198 -8.14 -7.55 25.74
C LEU A 198 -8.38 -6.06 25.97
N TYR A 199 -9.48 -5.51 25.47
CA TYR A 199 -9.87 -4.11 25.72
C TYR A 199 -10.18 -3.82 27.19
N ALA A 200 -10.49 -4.82 27.99
CA ALA A 200 -10.74 -4.69 29.42
C ALA A 200 -9.47 -4.69 30.27
N LEU A 201 -8.30 -4.93 29.65
CA LEU A 201 -6.97 -4.81 30.26
C LEU A 201 -6.46 -3.39 30.29
#